data_85c66fbfb235edfea4f9080723a1022c
#
_entry.id   85c66fbfb235edfea4f9080723a1022c
#
_cell.length_a   1.000
_cell.length_b   1.000
_cell.length_c   1.000
_cell.angle_alpha   90.00
_cell.angle_beta   90.00
_cell.angle_gamma   90.00
#
_symmetry.space_group_name_H-M   'P 1'
#
loop_
_entity.id
_entity.type
_entity.pdbx_description
1 polymer ?
#
loop_
_entity_poly.entity_id
_entity_poly.type
_entity_poly.pdbx_seq_one_letter_code
_entity_poly.pdbx_strand_id
1 'polypeptide(L)'
;MLNETYRAMLGNKSVIRETFMYGKQRAAEIGYENVFDYSLGNPSVPCPPEFTAAMQDLLANEEPVDLHGYCPSQGDPSFRTDVAAHLAKTFGLPYEQKHIFPTTGAAGAIAHAIRAVTKPGDEVLTFAPYFPEYGPYVAGTGASLQVVPPQAPTFQPNLDAFEQMIGEKTTCVLINTPNNPTGVVYSAETLTRMADILTEKSKEFGHNIFLVSDEPYRDIAFDGKKVPYPAAFYPHTLTCFSYSKSLSLPGERLGYVAVRPGCEGEDILVDMMSQISRFTGHNCPPSIIQRAVGRCQEVTSDLSVYETNMNLLYDKLTELGFEVERPGGTFYIFPKALEEDANAFCQKAREFDLLLVPSDSFGVKGYVRLAYCIDTEKVKRSLPALEKLAAAYRK
;
A
#
# COMPACT_ATOMS: atom_id res chain seq x y z
N MET A 1 -22.25 -8.88 27.15
CA MET A 1 -20.80 -8.57 27.28
C MET A 1 -20.26 -8.33 25.90
N LEU A 2 -19.65 -7.17 25.64
CA LEU A 2 -19.01 -6.83 24.34
C LEU A 2 -17.52 -7.18 24.43
N ASN A 3 -16.88 -7.42 23.26
CA ASN A 3 -15.45 -7.61 23.20
C ASN A 3 -14.74 -6.26 23.41
N GLU A 4 -14.07 -6.09 24.54
CA GLU A 4 -13.43 -4.83 24.94
C GLU A 4 -12.26 -4.43 24.03
N THR A 5 -11.59 -5.40 23.39
CA THR A 5 -10.52 -5.10 22.42
C THR A 5 -11.06 -4.31 21.24
N TYR A 6 -12.14 -4.77 20.62
CA TYR A 6 -12.76 -4.04 19.50
C TYR A 6 -13.47 -2.77 19.94
N ARG A 7 -14.00 -2.74 21.17
CA ARG A 7 -14.59 -1.53 21.75
C ARG A 7 -13.54 -0.43 21.93
N ALA A 8 -12.34 -0.77 22.42
CA ALA A 8 -11.23 0.17 22.54
C ALA A 8 -10.80 0.77 21.19
N MET A 9 -10.85 -0.03 20.11
CA MET A 9 -10.53 0.43 18.75
C MET A 9 -11.50 1.52 18.24
N LEU A 10 -12.72 1.63 18.76
CA LEU A 10 -13.67 2.69 18.39
C LEU A 10 -13.19 4.08 18.81
N GLY A 11 -12.33 4.18 19.82
CA GLY A 11 -11.69 5.43 20.26
C GLY A 11 -10.59 5.91 19.31
N ASN A 12 -10.02 5.02 18.51
CA ASN A 12 -8.95 5.31 17.55
C ASN A 12 -9.56 5.68 16.21
N LYS A 13 -10.08 6.89 16.10
CA LYS A 13 -10.65 7.37 14.84
C LYS A 13 -9.53 7.59 13.82
N SER A 14 -9.72 7.12 12.59
CA SER A 14 -8.82 7.37 11.49
C SER A 14 -8.87 8.85 11.08
N VAL A 15 -7.78 9.58 11.32
CA VAL A 15 -7.66 11.00 10.93
C VAL A 15 -7.89 11.18 9.42
N ILE A 16 -7.46 10.22 8.60
CA ILE A 16 -7.71 10.20 7.15
C ILE A 16 -9.21 10.20 6.88
N ARG A 17 -9.97 9.31 7.54
CA ARG A 17 -11.42 9.20 7.35
C ARG A 17 -12.16 10.43 7.88
N GLU A 18 -11.76 10.96 9.03
CA GLU A 18 -12.35 12.18 9.60
C GLU A 18 -12.13 13.38 8.67
N THR A 19 -10.91 13.56 8.14
CA THR A 19 -10.60 14.63 7.19
C THR A 19 -11.42 14.49 5.91
N PHE A 20 -11.55 13.28 5.38
CA PHE A 20 -12.39 13.01 4.22
C PHE A 20 -13.88 13.33 4.47
N MET A 21 -14.42 12.95 5.64
CA MET A 21 -15.82 13.26 5.99
C MET A 21 -16.04 14.77 6.15
N TYR A 22 -15.08 15.47 6.76
CA TYR A 22 -15.09 16.93 6.82
C TYR A 22 -15.09 17.53 5.41
N GLY A 23 -14.26 17.03 4.50
CA GLY A 23 -14.21 17.48 3.10
C GLY A 23 -15.56 17.33 2.38
N LYS A 24 -16.25 16.22 2.57
CA LYS A 24 -17.60 16.03 2.02
C LYS A 24 -18.60 17.05 2.56
N GLN A 25 -18.57 17.31 3.87
CA GLN A 25 -19.44 18.29 4.48
C GLN A 25 -19.13 19.70 3.95
N ARG A 26 -17.85 20.09 3.90
CA ARG A 26 -17.40 21.38 3.40
C ARG A 26 -17.75 21.58 1.92
N ALA A 27 -17.61 20.53 1.10
CA ALA A 27 -18.01 20.53 -0.32
C ALA A 27 -19.52 20.77 -0.52
N ALA A 28 -20.37 20.33 0.40
CA ALA A 28 -21.81 20.62 0.35
C ALA A 28 -22.13 22.09 0.62
N GLU A 29 -21.24 22.82 1.33
CA GLU A 29 -21.42 24.23 1.66
C GLU A 29 -20.91 25.17 0.56
N ILE A 30 -19.73 24.89 -0.01
CA ILE A 30 -19.01 25.81 -0.91
C ILE A 30 -18.81 25.29 -2.35
N GLY A 31 -19.28 24.07 -2.64
CA GLY A 31 -19.07 23.37 -3.91
C GLY A 31 -17.82 22.47 -3.89
N TYR A 32 -17.95 21.31 -4.53
CA TYR A 32 -16.88 20.29 -4.58
C TYR A 32 -15.59 20.82 -5.23
N GLU A 33 -15.72 21.70 -6.20
CA GLU A 33 -14.62 22.30 -6.94
C GLU A 33 -13.75 23.26 -6.10
N ASN A 34 -14.25 23.74 -4.97
CA ASN A 34 -13.60 24.70 -4.09
C ASN A 34 -12.93 24.06 -2.85
N VAL A 35 -13.08 22.75 -2.67
CA VAL A 35 -12.43 22.00 -1.58
C VAL A 35 -11.29 21.17 -2.16
N PHE A 36 -10.08 21.43 -1.72
CA PHE A 36 -8.86 20.74 -2.17
C PHE A 36 -8.54 19.58 -1.24
N ASP A 37 -9.25 18.47 -1.45
CA ASP A 37 -9.15 17.30 -0.58
C ASP A 37 -8.02 16.37 -1.03
N TYR A 38 -6.91 16.41 -0.29
CA TYR A 38 -5.74 15.55 -0.44
C TYR A 38 -5.69 14.42 0.62
N SER A 39 -6.81 14.12 1.28
CA SER A 39 -6.81 13.19 2.41
C SER A 39 -6.84 11.72 1.98
N LEU A 40 -7.63 11.37 0.96
CA LEU A 40 -7.89 9.97 0.60
C LEU A 40 -7.17 9.55 -0.68
N GLY A 41 -6.42 8.44 -0.60
CA GLY A 41 -5.77 7.81 -1.75
C GLY A 41 -6.74 6.98 -2.61
N ASN A 42 -7.74 7.63 -3.21
CA ASN A 42 -8.67 6.99 -4.12
C ASN A 42 -8.36 7.40 -5.56
N PRO A 43 -8.05 6.43 -6.48
CA PRO A 43 -7.77 6.74 -7.87
C PRO A 43 -8.82 7.64 -8.52
N SER A 44 -8.36 8.64 -9.28
CA SER A 44 -9.21 9.59 -10.01
C SER A 44 -9.31 9.31 -11.50
N VAL A 45 -8.52 8.35 -12.00
CA VAL A 45 -8.53 7.94 -13.40
C VAL A 45 -9.44 6.73 -13.58
N PRO A 46 -10.12 6.58 -14.74
CA PRO A 46 -10.97 5.42 -15.01
C PRO A 46 -10.15 4.12 -15.10
N CYS A 47 -10.82 2.98 -14.89
CA CYS A 47 -10.23 1.69 -15.22
C CYS A 47 -9.95 1.57 -16.72
N PRO A 48 -8.99 0.73 -17.14
CA PRO A 48 -8.71 0.53 -18.56
C PRO A 48 -9.92 -0.12 -19.26
N PRO A 49 -10.17 0.22 -20.54
CA PRO A 49 -11.31 -0.31 -21.30
C PRO A 49 -11.25 -1.83 -21.47
N GLU A 50 -10.08 -2.44 -21.41
CA GLU A 50 -9.88 -3.89 -21.45
C GLU A 50 -10.59 -4.60 -20.29
N PHE A 51 -10.62 -4.01 -19.09
CA PHE A 51 -11.38 -4.58 -17.97
C PHE A 51 -12.88 -4.59 -18.26
N THR A 52 -13.43 -3.50 -18.77
CA THR A 52 -14.84 -3.44 -19.15
C THR A 52 -15.17 -4.45 -20.25
N ALA A 53 -14.31 -4.57 -21.26
CA ALA A 53 -14.47 -5.54 -22.34
C ALA A 53 -14.41 -6.98 -21.83
N ALA A 54 -13.46 -7.29 -20.92
CA ALA A 54 -13.37 -8.60 -20.30
C ALA A 54 -14.63 -8.96 -19.49
N MET A 55 -15.17 -8.02 -18.71
CA MET A 55 -16.42 -8.21 -17.98
C MET A 55 -17.61 -8.48 -18.90
N GLN A 56 -17.75 -7.73 -19.99
CA GLN A 56 -18.80 -7.91 -20.98
C GLN A 56 -18.69 -9.27 -21.69
N ASP A 57 -17.49 -9.67 -22.06
CA ASP A 57 -17.25 -10.96 -22.71
C ASP A 57 -17.61 -12.14 -21.80
N LEU A 58 -17.16 -12.10 -20.53
CA LEU A 58 -17.49 -13.12 -19.54
C LEU A 58 -19.00 -13.27 -19.34
N LEU A 59 -19.71 -12.15 -19.19
CA LEU A 59 -21.16 -12.16 -19.01
C LEU A 59 -21.92 -12.65 -20.24
N ALA A 60 -21.39 -12.44 -21.44
CA ALA A 60 -22.06 -12.80 -22.69
C ALA A 60 -21.77 -14.25 -23.13
N ASN A 61 -20.59 -14.79 -22.81
CA ASN A 61 -20.09 -16.02 -23.44
C ASN A 61 -19.79 -17.17 -22.48
N GLU A 62 -19.67 -16.92 -21.17
CA GLU A 62 -19.46 -17.99 -20.18
C GLU A 62 -20.79 -18.54 -19.67
N GLU A 63 -20.82 -19.84 -19.37
CA GLU A 63 -21.99 -20.47 -18.75
C GLU A 63 -22.26 -19.84 -17.37
N PRO A 64 -23.48 -19.30 -17.10
CA PRO A 64 -23.78 -18.59 -15.85
C PRO A 64 -23.49 -19.40 -14.58
N VAL A 65 -23.70 -20.72 -14.60
CA VAL A 65 -23.45 -21.59 -13.44
C VAL A 65 -21.97 -21.67 -13.13
N ASP A 66 -21.10 -21.72 -14.15
CA ASP A 66 -19.66 -21.78 -13.99
C ASP A 66 -19.07 -20.40 -13.63
N LEU A 67 -19.62 -19.33 -14.23
CA LEU A 67 -19.17 -17.97 -13.99
C LEU A 67 -19.49 -17.48 -12.57
N HIS A 68 -20.70 -17.81 -12.08
CA HIS A 68 -21.20 -17.35 -10.77
C HIS A 68 -21.09 -18.43 -9.67
N GLY A 69 -20.58 -19.61 -10.00
CA GLY A 69 -20.32 -20.67 -9.03
C GLY A 69 -19.18 -20.38 -8.08
N TYR A 70 -19.08 -21.17 -7.01
CA TYR A 70 -17.92 -21.10 -6.13
C TYR A 70 -16.64 -21.50 -6.86
N CYS A 71 -15.61 -20.66 -6.79
CA CYS A 71 -14.27 -21.07 -7.19
C CYS A 71 -13.57 -21.84 -6.06
N PRO A 72 -12.47 -22.58 -6.36
CA PRO A 72 -11.66 -23.22 -5.33
C PRO A 72 -11.23 -22.23 -4.22
N SER A 73 -11.04 -22.76 -3.01
CA SER A 73 -10.64 -21.94 -1.85
C SER A 73 -9.28 -21.24 -2.03
N GLN A 74 -8.41 -21.79 -2.91
CA GLN A 74 -7.15 -21.16 -3.31
C GLN A 74 -7.34 -20.06 -4.36
N GLY A 75 -8.56 -19.81 -4.84
CA GLY A 75 -8.90 -18.87 -5.89
C GLY A 75 -9.05 -19.49 -7.28
N ASP A 76 -9.49 -18.68 -8.25
CA ASP A 76 -9.71 -19.12 -9.63
C ASP A 76 -8.39 -19.55 -10.29
N PRO A 77 -8.33 -20.76 -10.88
CA PRO A 77 -7.11 -21.29 -11.46
C PRO A 77 -6.57 -20.47 -12.65
N SER A 78 -7.47 -19.88 -13.48
CA SER A 78 -7.04 -19.06 -14.62
C SER A 78 -6.36 -17.78 -14.14
N PHE A 79 -6.98 -17.07 -13.20
CA PHE A 79 -6.39 -15.88 -12.58
C PHE A 79 -5.01 -16.16 -11.99
N ARG A 80 -4.88 -17.24 -11.22
CA ARG A 80 -3.61 -17.63 -10.60
C ARG A 80 -2.53 -17.95 -11.63
N THR A 81 -2.90 -18.59 -12.74
CA THR A 81 -2.00 -18.88 -13.86
C THR A 81 -1.56 -17.60 -14.55
N ASP A 82 -2.50 -16.69 -14.85
CA ASP A 82 -2.22 -15.43 -15.55
C ASP A 82 -1.29 -14.54 -14.72
N VAL A 83 -1.56 -14.40 -13.42
CA VAL A 83 -0.68 -13.66 -12.49
C VAL A 83 0.72 -14.27 -12.42
N ALA A 84 0.81 -15.60 -12.29
CA ALA A 84 2.11 -16.30 -12.24
C ALA A 84 2.91 -16.07 -13.52
N ALA A 85 2.27 -16.20 -14.69
CA ALA A 85 2.90 -15.95 -15.98
C ALA A 85 3.40 -14.51 -16.12
N HIS A 86 2.58 -13.53 -15.70
CA HIS A 86 2.95 -12.12 -15.71
C HIS A 86 4.16 -11.85 -14.79
N LEU A 87 4.16 -12.37 -13.57
CA LEU A 87 5.28 -12.18 -12.63
C LEU A 87 6.56 -12.86 -13.14
N ALA A 88 6.45 -14.07 -13.70
CA ALA A 88 7.59 -14.77 -14.28
C ALA A 88 8.20 -14.00 -15.45
N LYS A 89 7.37 -13.47 -16.35
CA LYS A 89 7.78 -12.65 -17.50
C LYS A 89 8.44 -11.34 -17.05
N THR A 90 7.85 -10.68 -16.06
CA THR A 90 8.25 -9.33 -15.64
C THR A 90 9.52 -9.35 -14.80
N PHE A 91 9.64 -10.30 -13.88
CA PHE A 91 10.71 -10.33 -12.86
C PHE A 91 11.71 -11.46 -13.02
N GLY A 92 11.49 -12.40 -13.96
CA GLY A 92 12.43 -13.48 -14.24
C GLY A 92 12.51 -14.56 -13.18
N LEU A 93 11.58 -14.60 -12.22
CA LEU A 93 11.47 -15.65 -11.22
C LEU A 93 10.46 -16.71 -11.69
N PRO A 94 10.69 -18.02 -11.43
CA PRO A 94 9.86 -19.11 -11.99
C PRO A 94 8.55 -19.29 -11.22
N TYR A 95 7.72 -18.22 -11.21
CA TYR A 95 6.38 -18.30 -10.63
C TYR A 95 5.49 -19.29 -11.37
N GLU A 96 4.75 -20.05 -10.60
CA GLU A 96 3.73 -21.01 -11.05
C GLU A 96 2.40 -20.72 -10.34
N GLN A 97 1.30 -21.29 -10.83
CA GLN A 97 -0.03 -21.15 -10.25
C GLN A 97 -0.04 -21.42 -8.73
N LYS A 98 0.71 -22.41 -8.26
CA LYS A 98 0.80 -22.80 -6.84
C LYS A 98 1.32 -21.69 -5.91
N HIS A 99 2.01 -20.70 -6.45
CA HIS A 99 2.59 -19.58 -5.69
C HIS A 99 1.62 -18.40 -5.49
N ILE A 100 0.45 -18.43 -6.13
CA ILE A 100 -0.47 -17.27 -6.13
C ILE A 100 -1.72 -17.56 -5.30
N PHE A 101 -2.01 -16.67 -4.36
CA PHE A 101 -3.21 -16.72 -3.53
C PHE A 101 -4.02 -15.42 -3.69
N PRO A 102 -5.19 -15.41 -4.34
CA PRO A 102 -6.07 -14.26 -4.47
C PRO A 102 -6.66 -13.80 -3.13
N THR A 103 -6.73 -12.49 -2.95
CA THR A 103 -7.19 -11.88 -1.69
C THR A 103 -8.11 -10.68 -1.93
N THR A 104 -8.81 -10.26 -0.88
CA THR A 104 -9.69 -9.05 -0.92
C THR A 104 -8.85 -7.76 -0.89
N GLY A 105 -8.04 -7.55 -1.92
CA GLY A 105 -7.09 -6.44 -2.03
C GLY A 105 -5.83 -6.64 -1.19
N ALA A 106 -4.93 -5.64 -1.18
CA ALA A 106 -3.68 -5.69 -0.43
C ALA A 106 -3.89 -5.85 1.09
N ALA A 107 -4.94 -5.26 1.65
CA ALA A 107 -5.29 -5.43 3.06
C ALA A 107 -5.51 -6.91 3.43
N GLY A 108 -6.28 -7.63 2.60
CA GLY A 108 -6.45 -9.07 2.74
C GLY A 108 -5.13 -9.83 2.53
N ALA A 109 -4.32 -9.43 1.54
CA ALA A 109 -3.02 -10.05 1.28
C ALA A 109 -2.09 -9.97 2.49
N ILE A 110 -1.89 -8.78 3.04
CA ILE A 110 -1.05 -8.54 4.22
C ILE A 110 -1.55 -9.34 5.43
N ALA A 111 -2.87 -9.28 5.69
CA ALA A 111 -3.47 -9.97 6.84
C ALA A 111 -3.29 -11.51 6.75
N HIS A 112 -3.37 -12.10 5.54
CA HIS A 112 -3.14 -13.52 5.33
C HIS A 112 -1.66 -13.87 5.39
N ALA A 113 -0.79 -13.09 4.73
CA ALA A 113 0.65 -13.30 4.72
C ALA A 113 1.23 -13.27 6.14
N ILE A 114 0.92 -12.25 6.94
CA ILE A 114 1.39 -12.14 8.33
C ILE A 114 0.89 -13.33 9.15
N ARG A 115 -0.41 -13.70 9.06
CA ARG A 115 -0.95 -14.86 9.79
C ARG A 115 -0.30 -16.19 9.42
N ALA A 116 0.15 -16.33 8.18
CA ALA A 116 0.79 -17.55 7.72
C ALA A 116 2.20 -17.75 8.30
N VAL A 117 2.89 -16.65 8.67
CA VAL A 117 4.31 -16.67 9.09
C VAL A 117 4.55 -16.16 10.51
N THR A 118 3.50 -15.84 11.27
CA THR A 118 3.60 -15.40 12.66
C THR A 118 2.65 -16.18 13.59
N LYS A 119 3.02 -16.24 14.85
CA LYS A 119 2.19 -16.80 15.95
C LYS A 119 2.10 -15.82 17.12
N PRO A 120 1.19 -16.04 18.06
CA PRO A 120 1.11 -15.21 19.27
C PRO A 120 2.46 -15.14 20.02
N GLY A 121 2.88 -13.91 20.35
CA GLY A 121 4.14 -13.64 21.03
C GLY A 121 5.33 -13.33 20.11
N ASP A 122 5.18 -13.51 18.80
CA ASP A 122 6.18 -13.08 17.82
C ASP A 122 6.21 -11.56 17.64
N GLU A 123 7.25 -11.08 16.97
CA GLU A 123 7.45 -9.68 16.61
C GLU A 123 7.47 -9.51 15.09
N VAL A 124 6.76 -8.49 14.63
CA VAL A 124 6.78 -8.02 13.23
C VAL A 124 7.42 -6.64 13.21
N LEU A 125 8.48 -6.46 12.43
CA LEU A 125 9.13 -5.15 12.26
C LEU A 125 8.59 -4.43 11.04
N THR A 126 8.44 -3.10 11.15
CA THR A 126 8.17 -2.20 10.00
C THR A 126 8.97 -0.91 10.15
N PHE A 127 9.10 -0.13 9.08
CA PHE A 127 9.87 1.11 9.05
C PHE A 127 8.94 2.32 9.07
N ALA A 128 9.16 3.26 9.97
CA ALA A 128 8.48 4.55 9.90
C ALA A 128 9.05 5.40 8.75
N PRO A 129 8.20 6.15 8.02
CA PRO A 129 6.74 6.18 8.09
C PRO A 129 6.08 4.94 7.48
N TYR A 130 4.99 4.48 8.06
CA TYR A 130 4.28 3.27 7.64
C TYR A 130 2.77 3.47 7.56
N PHE A 131 2.08 2.58 6.85
CA PHE A 131 0.63 2.62 6.74
C PHE A 131 -0.03 2.20 8.08
N PRO A 132 -0.91 3.05 8.70
CA PRO A 132 -1.40 2.86 10.07
C PRO A 132 -2.13 1.54 10.32
N GLU A 133 -2.74 0.95 9.30
CA GLU A 133 -3.48 -0.31 9.41
C GLU A 133 -2.58 -1.54 9.66
N TYR A 134 -1.25 -1.41 9.54
CA TYR A 134 -0.33 -2.51 9.88
C TYR A 134 -0.43 -2.90 11.35
N GLY A 135 -0.63 -1.94 12.25
CA GLY A 135 -0.83 -2.20 13.67
C GLY A 135 -1.98 -3.18 13.93
N PRO A 136 -3.22 -2.88 13.50
CA PRO A 136 -4.36 -3.80 13.60
C PRO A 136 -4.14 -5.17 12.93
N TYR A 137 -3.48 -5.22 11.76
CA TYR A 137 -3.24 -6.51 11.08
C TYR A 137 -2.30 -7.41 11.89
N VAL A 138 -1.22 -6.85 12.43
CA VAL A 138 -0.28 -7.57 13.30
C VAL A 138 -0.93 -7.97 14.61
N ALA A 139 -1.62 -7.04 15.29
CA ALA A 139 -2.32 -7.32 16.54
C ALA A 139 -3.35 -8.46 16.40
N GLY A 140 -3.99 -8.56 15.24
CA GLY A 140 -4.94 -9.64 14.92
C GLY A 140 -4.33 -11.04 14.86
N THR A 141 -3.00 -11.19 14.88
CA THR A 141 -2.29 -12.48 14.96
C THR A 141 -1.85 -12.84 16.37
N GLY A 142 -1.91 -11.88 17.30
CA GLY A 142 -1.33 -11.99 18.64
C GLY A 142 0.17 -11.65 18.68
N ALA A 143 0.76 -11.23 17.55
CA ALA A 143 2.11 -10.69 17.48
C ALA A 143 2.13 -9.19 17.84
N SER A 144 3.32 -8.64 18.09
CA SER A 144 3.55 -7.21 18.34
C SER A 144 4.23 -6.54 17.15
N LEU A 145 3.77 -5.32 16.83
CA LEU A 145 4.43 -4.48 15.81
C LEU A 145 5.55 -3.67 16.46
N GLN A 146 6.78 -3.84 15.96
CA GLN A 146 7.95 -3.05 16.32
C GLN A 146 8.26 -2.08 15.17
N VAL A 147 8.47 -0.81 15.48
CA VAL A 147 8.65 0.24 14.46
C VAL A 147 10.08 0.73 14.47
N VAL A 148 10.80 0.48 13.37
CA VAL A 148 12.15 0.99 13.15
C VAL A 148 12.06 2.52 12.94
N PRO A 149 12.88 3.32 13.65
CA PRO A 149 12.87 4.78 13.53
C PRO A 149 13.12 5.27 12.09
N PRO A 150 12.50 6.38 11.68
CA PRO A 150 12.66 6.92 10.33
C PRO A 150 14.07 7.44 10.08
N GLN A 151 14.49 7.44 8.82
CA GLN A 151 15.69 8.09 8.34
C GLN A 151 15.31 9.30 7.47
N ALA A 152 14.96 10.40 8.14
CA ALA A 152 14.65 11.65 7.43
C ALA A 152 15.95 12.32 6.92
N PRO A 153 15.90 13.09 5.80
CA PRO A 153 14.71 13.37 4.99
C PRO A 153 14.43 12.32 3.91
N THR A 154 15.34 11.37 3.66
CA THR A 154 15.27 10.43 2.52
C THR A 154 14.18 9.37 2.65
N PHE A 155 13.79 9.05 3.88
CA PHE A 155 12.84 7.97 4.21
C PHE A 155 13.15 6.60 3.57
N GLN A 156 14.42 6.38 3.19
CA GLN A 156 14.90 5.02 2.99
C GLN A 156 14.90 4.29 4.34
N PRO A 157 14.76 2.95 4.37
CA PRO A 157 14.86 2.17 5.60
C PRO A 157 16.12 2.47 6.41
N ASN A 158 15.97 2.75 7.70
CA ASN A 158 17.09 2.91 8.63
C ASN A 158 17.66 1.53 8.98
N LEU A 159 18.56 1.05 8.14
CA LEU A 159 19.08 -0.32 8.23
C LEU A 159 19.98 -0.54 9.45
N ASP A 160 20.65 0.49 9.96
CA ASP A 160 21.47 0.38 11.17
C ASP A 160 20.61 0.15 12.42
N ALA A 161 19.51 0.91 12.56
CA ALA A 161 18.53 0.68 13.63
C ALA A 161 17.78 -0.64 13.44
N PHE A 162 17.45 -1.00 12.20
CA PHE A 162 16.81 -2.26 11.85
C PHE A 162 17.60 -3.48 12.32
N GLU A 163 18.89 -3.53 12.00
CA GLU A 163 19.79 -4.62 12.39
C GLU A 163 19.86 -4.81 13.91
N GLN A 164 19.83 -3.69 14.65
CA GLN A 164 19.87 -3.70 16.12
C GLN A 164 18.54 -4.13 16.76
N MET A 165 17.40 -3.89 16.05
CA MET A 165 16.06 -4.19 16.57
C MET A 165 15.61 -5.63 16.29
N ILE A 166 16.25 -6.33 15.33
CA ILE A 166 15.90 -7.73 15.04
C ILE A 166 16.36 -8.61 16.21
N GLY A 167 15.44 -9.40 16.77
CA GLY A 167 15.67 -10.33 17.85
C GLY A 167 15.13 -11.73 17.57
N GLU A 168 15.35 -12.65 18.53
CA GLU A 168 14.90 -14.05 18.43
C GLU A 168 13.39 -14.23 18.19
N LYS A 169 12.58 -13.23 18.56
CA LYS A 169 11.12 -13.25 18.35
C LYS A 169 10.70 -12.65 17.02
N THR A 170 11.64 -12.08 16.27
CA THR A 170 11.33 -11.48 14.96
C THR A 170 11.14 -12.58 13.95
N THR A 171 9.90 -12.75 13.46
CA THR A 171 9.57 -13.76 12.45
C THR A 171 9.19 -13.13 11.10
N CYS A 172 8.87 -11.81 11.10
CA CYS A 172 8.40 -11.12 9.91
C CYS A 172 8.86 -9.67 9.88
N VAL A 173 9.21 -9.20 8.70
CA VAL A 173 9.43 -7.78 8.38
C VAL A 173 8.42 -7.36 7.34
N LEU A 174 7.71 -6.26 7.59
CA LEU A 174 6.69 -5.71 6.70
C LEU A 174 7.19 -4.39 6.11
N ILE A 175 7.34 -4.36 4.79
CA ILE A 175 7.76 -3.16 4.04
C ILE A 175 6.68 -2.71 3.06
N ASN A 176 6.74 -1.44 2.65
CA ASN A 176 5.90 -0.88 1.61
C ASN A 176 6.75 -0.04 0.65
N THR A 177 6.87 -0.50 -0.59
CA THR A 177 7.64 0.20 -1.62
C THR A 177 7.00 0.01 -3.00
N PRO A 178 6.67 1.11 -3.72
CA PRO A 178 6.73 2.53 -3.35
C PRO A 178 5.90 2.85 -2.10
N ASN A 179 6.38 3.75 -1.25
CA ASN A 179 5.90 3.91 0.12
C ASN A 179 4.67 4.84 0.24
N ASN A 180 3.70 4.45 1.00
CA ASN A 180 2.66 5.31 1.58
C ASN A 180 3.06 5.58 3.04
N PRO A 181 3.38 6.84 3.45
CA PRO A 181 2.93 8.11 2.86
C PRO A 181 3.96 8.87 2.00
N THR A 182 5.22 8.44 1.91
CA THR A 182 6.33 9.28 1.45
C THR A 182 6.48 9.38 -0.06
N GLY A 183 5.97 8.41 -0.82
CA GLY A 183 6.25 8.30 -2.26
C GLY A 183 7.66 7.77 -2.58
N VAL A 184 8.45 7.44 -1.57
CA VAL A 184 9.82 6.94 -1.74
C VAL A 184 9.81 5.51 -2.26
N VAL A 185 10.67 5.25 -3.24
CA VAL A 185 10.98 3.90 -3.74
C VAL A 185 12.25 3.42 -3.07
N TYR A 186 12.22 2.24 -2.48
CA TYR A 186 13.42 1.66 -1.88
C TYR A 186 14.42 1.26 -2.97
N SER A 187 15.68 1.66 -2.78
CA SER A 187 16.74 1.39 -3.77
C SER A 187 17.13 -0.09 -3.79
N ALA A 188 17.71 -0.54 -4.90
CA ALA A 188 18.26 -1.88 -5.00
C ALA A 188 19.36 -2.13 -3.95
N GLU A 189 20.17 -1.11 -3.65
CA GLU A 189 21.19 -1.16 -2.61
C GLU A 189 20.57 -1.36 -1.22
N THR A 190 19.51 -0.60 -0.90
CA THR A 190 18.74 -0.76 0.35
C THR A 190 18.19 -2.17 0.48
N LEU A 191 17.57 -2.70 -0.58
CA LEU A 191 17.00 -4.05 -0.56
C LEU A 191 18.04 -5.15 -0.47
N THR A 192 19.22 -4.98 -1.11
CA THR A 192 20.34 -5.91 -1.00
C THR A 192 20.85 -5.98 0.44
N ARG A 193 21.14 -4.81 1.04
CA ARG A 193 21.61 -4.78 2.44
C ARG A 193 20.56 -5.32 3.42
N MET A 194 19.28 -5.02 3.20
CA MET A 194 18.18 -5.61 4.01
C MET A 194 18.17 -7.14 3.91
N ALA A 195 18.32 -7.69 2.71
CA ALA A 195 18.38 -9.14 2.47
C ALA A 195 19.59 -9.79 3.16
N ASP A 196 20.75 -9.13 3.15
CA ASP A 196 21.95 -9.60 3.85
C ASP A 196 21.71 -9.66 5.37
N ILE A 197 21.18 -8.58 5.95
CA ILE A 197 20.81 -8.53 7.38
C ILE A 197 19.83 -9.65 7.73
N LEU A 198 18.77 -9.80 6.96
CA LEU A 198 17.76 -10.87 7.19
C LEU A 198 18.38 -12.27 7.10
N THR A 199 19.29 -12.47 6.15
CA THR A 199 19.99 -13.77 5.98
C THR A 199 20.90 -14.07 7.15
N GLU A 200 21.66 -13.10 7.62
CA GLU A 200 22.56 -13.25 8.77
C GLU A 200 21.79 -13.49 10.07
N LYS A 201 20.75 -12.69 10.33
CA LYS A 201 19.89 -12.82 11.51
C LYS A 201 19.09 -14.13 11.52
N SER A 202 18.62 -14.58 10.37
CA SER A 202 17.97 -15.90 10.27
C SER A 202 18.92 -17.05 10.65
N LYS A 203 20.20 -16.96 10.25
CA LYS A 203 21.22 -17.95 10.68
C LYS A 203 21.54 -17.84 12.17
N GLU A 204 21.66 -16.62 12.68
CA GLU A 204 21.93 -16.34 14.09
C GLU A 204 20.86 -16.95 15.01
N PHE A 205 19.59 -16.78 14.65
CA PHE A 205 18.46 -17.23 15.49
C PHE A 205 17.95 -18.64 15.15
N GLY A 206 18.44 -19.25 14.07
CA GLY A 206 18.09 -20.63 13.68
C GLY A 206 16.68 -20.78 13.11
N HIS A 207 16.05 -19.69 12.64
CA HIS A 207 14.79 -19.70 11.91
C HIS A 207 14.77 -18.61 10.85
N ASN A 208 14.01 -18.81 9.77
CA ASN A 208 13.87 -17.81 8.72
C ASN A 208 12.98 -16.66 9.17
N ILE A 209 13.40 -15.43 8.82
CA ILE A 209 12.60 -14.21 9.00
C ILE A 209 11.97 -13.90 7.65
N PHE A 210 10.63 -13.87 7.58
CA PHE A 210 9.91 -13.62 6.32
C PHE A 210 9.84 -12.11 6.02
N LEU A 211 9.96 -11.77 4.74
CA LEU A 211 9.73 -10.43 4.23
C LEU A 211 8.33 -10.37 3.59
N VAL A 212 7.41 -9.64 4.20
CA VAL A 212 6.11 -9.31 3.62
C VAL A 212 6.23 -7.96 2.94
N SER A 213 6.12 -7.95 1.61
CA SER A 213 6.27 -6.74 0.80
C SER A 213 4.91 -6.25 0.31
N ASP A 214 4.46 -5.12 0.82
CA ASP A 214 3.22 -4.46 0.41
C ASP A 214 3.48 -3.57 -0.81
N GLU A 215 3.00 -3.98 -1.99
CA GLU A 215 3.35 -3.41 -3.28
C GLU A 215 2.15 -2.90 -4.13
N PRO A 216 1.10 -2.29 -3.56
CA PRO A 216 -0.07 -1.87 -4.33
C PRO A 216 0.25 -0.72 -5.30
N TYR A 217 1.39 -0.06 -5.13
CA TYR A 217 1.84 1.07 -5.95
C TYR A 217 2.98 0.71 -6.92
N ARG A 218 3.33 -0.59 -7.06
CA ARG A 218 4.48 -1.03 -7.86
C ARG A 218 4.47 -0.50 -9.30
N ASP A 219 3.30 -0.37 -9.90
CA ASP A 219 3.13 0.10 -11.28
C ASP A 219 3.08 1.63 -11.39
N ILE A 220 3.05 2.35 -10.26
CA ILE A 220 3.08 3.82 -10.21
C ILE A 220 4.51 4.25 -9.89
N ALA A 221 5.32 4.39 -10.93
CA ALA A 221 6.69 4.87 -10.84
C ALA A 221 6.90 6.00 -11.84
N PHE A 222 7.79 6.93 -11.53
CA PHE A 222 8.02 8.16 -12.27
C PHE A 222 9.39 8.19 -12.95
N ASP A 223 9.58 9.13 -13.88
CA ASP A 223 10.82 9.31 -14.63
C ASP A 223 11.24 8.05 -15.43
N GLY A 224 10.27 7.19 -15.81
CA GLY A 224 10.54 5.93 -16.52
C GLY A 224 11.32 4.90 -15.70
N LYS A 225 11.43 5.08 -14.39
CA LYS A 225 12.16 4.16 -13.49
C LYS A 225 11.36 2.89 -13.24
N LYS A 226 12.09 1.77 -13.08
CA LYS A 226 11.50 0.52 -12.60
C LYS A 226 11.65 0.44 -11.07
N VAL A 227 10.57 0.06 -10.40
CA VAL A 227 10.60 -0.24 -8.97
C VAL A 227 11.37 -1.56 -8.77
N PRO A 228 12.42 -1.59 -7.92
CA PRO A 228 13.08 -2.84 -7.58
C PRO A 228 12.09 -3.80 -6.92
N TYR A 229 12.07 -5.05 -7.36
CA TYR A 229 11.15 -6.09 -6.86
C TYR A 229 11.74 -6.82 -5.66
N PRO A 230 11.23 -6.64 -4.42
CA PRO A 230 11.86 -7.16 -3.21
C PRO A 230 12.09 -8.67 -3.23
N ALA A 231 11.18 -9.45 -3.84
CA ALA A 231 11.34 -10.88 -3.99
C ALA A 231 12.54 -11.31 -4.87
N ALA A 232 13.12 -10.42 -5.67
CA ALA A 232 14.35 -10.71 -6.40
C ALA A 232 15.60 -10.66 -5.49
N PHE A 233 15.52 -10.01 -4.32
CA PHE A 233 16.64 -9.81 -3.41
C PHE A 233 16.66 -10.81 -2.23
N TYR A 234 15.48 -11.19 -1.72
CA TYR A 234 15.39 -12.06 -0.56
C TYR A 234 14.49 -13.28 -0.81
N PRO A 235 14.96 -14.52 -0.50
CA PRO A 235 14.23 -15.75 -0.85
C PRO A 235 12.94 -15.95 -0.05
N HIS A 236 12.87 -15.54 1.21
CA HIS A 236 11.68 -15.74 2.05
C HIS A 236 10.74 -14.54 1.96
N THR A 237 10.32 -14.19 0.73
CA THR A 237 9.47 -13.03 0.46
C THR A 237 8.05 -13.45 0.05
N LEU A 238 7.07 -12.78 0.68
CA LEU A 238 5.65 -12.82 0.32
C LEU A 238 5.27 -11.45 -0.24
N THR A 239 5.01 -11.37 -1.55
CA THR A 239 4.57 -10.12 -2.20
C THR A 239 3.06 -9.96 -2.07
N CYS A 240 2.61 -8.86 -1.49
CA CYS A 240 1.22 -8.47 -1.36
C CYS A 240 0.89 -7.37 -2.38
N PHE A 241 0.02 -7.67 -3.33
CA PHE A 241 -0.35 -6.75 -4.41
C PHE A 241 -1.85 -6.49 -4.47
N SER A 242 -2.25 -5.41 -5.11
CA SER A 242 -3.66 -5.06 -5.35
C SER A 242 -3.84 -4.30 -6.65
N TYR A 243 -4.89 -4.63 -7.39
CA TYR A 243 -5.32 -3.92 -8.59
C TYR A 243 -6.08 -2.61 -8.30
N SER A 244 -6.23 -2.27 -7.02
CA SER A 244 -6.90 -1.04 -6.57
C SER A 244 -6.29 0.24 -7.15
N LYS A 245 -4.98 0.21 -7.49
CA LYS A 245 -4.22 1.39 -7.91
C LYS A 245 -3.84 1.33 -9.39
N SER A 246 -3.23 0.24 -9.82
CA SER A 246 -2.78 0.05 -11.20
C SER A 246 -3.94 0.01 -12.22
N LEU A 247 -5.05 -0.62 -11.85
CA LEU A 247 -6.26 -0.70 -12.69
C LEU A 247 -7.39 0.23 -12.25
N SER A 248 -7.19 1.08 -11.23
CA SER A 248 -8.24 1.93 -10.67
C SER A 248 -9.51 1.16 -10.25
N LEU A 249 -9.34 -0.03 -9.65
CA LEU A 249 -10.41 -0.92 -9.23
C LEU A 249 -10.50 -1.10 -7.70
N PRO A 250 -10.46 -0.03 -6.89
CA PRO A 250 -10.47 -0.18 -5.42
C PRO A 250 -11.77 -0.78 -4.89
N GLY A 251 -12.88 -0.61 -5.61
CA GLY A 251 -14.20 -1.15 -5.25
C GLY A 251 -14.32 -2.64 -5.46
N GLU A 252 -13.55 -3.22 -6.40
CA GLU A 252 -13.63 -4.63 -6.77
C GLU A 252 -12.94 -5.56 -5.76
N ARG A 253 -12.15 -5.02 -4.84
CA ARG A 253 -11.51 -5.75 -3.75
C ARG A 253 -10.72 -6.96 -4.23
N LEU A 254 -9.87 -6.81 -5.26
CA LEU A 254 -9.00 -7.86 -5.74
C LEU A 254 -7.52 -7.51 -5.56
N GLY A 255 -6.79 -8.49 -5.06
CA GLY A 255 -5.33 -8.51 -4.91
C GLY A 255 -4.84 -9.94 -4.81
N TYR A 256 -3.58 -10.12 -4.46
CA TYR A 256 -3.01 -11.45 -4.25
C TYR A 256 -1.80 -11.41 -3.31
N VAL A 257 -1.50 -12.57 -2.73
CA VAL A 257 -0.17 -12.88 -2.21
C VAL A 257 0.56 -13.74 -3.25
N ALA A 258 1.78 -13.34 -3.61
CA ALA A 258 2.68 -14.19 -4.39
C ALA A 258 3.80 -14.69 -3.46
N VAL A 259 3.85 -16.01 -3.27
CA VAL A 259 4.91 -16.70 -2.53
C VAL A 259 6.12 -16.81 -3.47
N ARG A 260 7.27 -16.27 -3.09
CA ARG A 260 8.45 -16.35 -3.95
C ARG A 260 8.89 -17.80 -4.15
N PRO A 261 9.15 -18.25 -5.40
CA PRO A 261 9.71 -19.57 -5.66
C PRO A 261 11.05 -19.76 -4.91
N GLY A 262 11.19 -20.88 -4.20
CA GLY A 262 12.32 -21.16 -3.29
C GLY A 262 12.16 -20.58 -1.90
N CYS A 263 11.00 -20.00 -1.58
CA CYS A 263 10.64 -19.59 -0.22
C CYS A 263 10.45 -20.83 0.68
N GLU A 264 10.81 -20.73 1.96
CA GLU A 264 10.43 -21.77 2.91
C GLU A 264 8.91 -21.98 2.91
N GLY A 265 8.50 -23.23 2.79
CA GLY A 265 7.07 -23.59 2.77
C GLY A 265 6.34 -23.21 1.47
N GLU A 266 7.02 -22.95 0.36
CA GLU A 266 6.40 -22.58 -0.93
C GLU A 266 5.28 -23.54 -1.38
N ASP A 267 5.41 -24.82 -1.03
CA ASP A 267 4.43 -25.85 -1.42
C ASP A 267 3.17 -25.87 -0.53
N ILE A 268 3.19 -25.23 0.63
CA ILE A 268 2.09 -25.28 1.61
C ILE A 268 1.52 -23.90 1.99
N LEU A 269 2.25 -22.81 1.77
CA LEU A 269 1.84 -21.45 2.21
C LEU A 269 0.51 -21.01 1.59
N VAL A 270 0.26 -21.33 0.31
CA VAL A 270 -1.01 -21.00 -0.33
C VAL A 270 -2.17 -21.80 0.29
N ASP A 271 -1.95 -23.07 0.62
CA ASP A 271 -2.96 -23.89 1.30
C ASP A 271 -3.18 -23.41 2.74
N MET A 272 -2.13 -23.00 3.46
CA MET A 272 -2.25 -22.38 4.79
C MET A 272 -3.08 -21.09 4.70
N MET A 273 -2.81 -20.21 3.75
CA MET A 273 -3.59 -18.98 3.56
C MET A 273 -5.04 -19.27 3.18
N SER A 274 -5.30 -20.33 2.41
CA SER A 274 -6.65 -20.82 2.11
C SER A 274 -7.39 -21.26 3.39
N GLN A 275 -6.73 -21.97 4.31
CA GLN A 275 -7.32 -22.33 5.60
C GLN A 275 -7.54 -21.10 6.49
N ILE A 276 -6.61 -20.15 6.53
CA ILE A 276 -6.75 -18.88 7.25
C ILE A 276 -7.96 -18.11 6.72
N SER A 277 -8.11 -18.04 5.39
CA SER A 277 -9.24 -17.38 4.72
C SER A 277 -10.58 -17.97 5.16
N ARG A 278 -10.70 -19.30 5.14
CA ARG A 278 -11.90 -20.01 5.60
C ARG A 278 -12.17 -19.79 7.11
N PHE A 279 -11.14 -19.89 7.92
CA PHE A 279 -11.23 -19.71 9.38
C PHE A 279 -11.64 -18.30 9.78
N THR A 280 -11.18 -17.28 9.06
CA THR A 280 -11.50 -15.87 9.31
C THR A 280 -12.79 -15.41 8.62
N GLY A 281 -13.44 -16.27 7.81
CA GLY A 281 -14.65 -15.93 7.07
C GLY A 281 -14.41 -15.01 5.86
N HIS A 282 -13.18 -14.90 5.38
CA HIS A 282 -12.77 -14.10 4.21
C HIS A 282 -12.48 -15.01 3.02
N ASN A 283 -13.46 -15.77 2.56
CA ASN A 283 -13.31 -16.61 1.38
C ASN A 283 -12.85 -15.79 0.18
N CYS A 284 -12.40 -16.47 -0.87
CA CYS A 284 -11.79 -15.85 -2.05
C CYS A 284 -12.63 -14.68 -2.63
N PRO A 285 -11.99 -13.72 -3.32
CA PRO A 285 -12.67 -12.65 -4.05
C PRO A 285 -13.68 -13.20 -5.09
N PRO A 286 -14.63 -12.39 -5.58
CA PRO A 286 -15.60 -12.79 -6.58
C PRO A 286 -14.94 -13.42 -7.82
N SER A 287 -15.43 -14.61 -8.27
CA SER A 287 -14.85 -15.36 -9.38
C SER A 287 -14.81 -14.56 -10.68
N ILE A 288 -15.88 -13.87 -11.01
CA ILE A 288 -15.95 -13.04 -12.23
C ILE A 288 -14.88 -11.94 -12.25
N ILE A 289 -14.60 -11.30 -11.10
CA ILE A 289 -13.59 -10.25 -10.99
C ILE A 289 -12.19 -10.85 -11.14
N GLN A 290 -11.93 -12.03 -10.55
CA GLN A 290 -10.67 -12.74 -10.74
C GLN A 290 -10.43 -13.02 -12.23
N ARG A 291 -11.41 -13.60 -12.94
CA ARG A 291 -11.31 -13.93 -14.36
C ARG A 291 -11.13 -12.69 -15.25
N ALA A 292 -11.88 -11.62 -14.98
CA ALA A 292 -11.76 -10.38 -15.76
C ALA A 292 -10.38 -9.72 -15.58
N VAL A 293 -9.91 -9.61 -14.34
CA VAL A 293 -8.60 -9.01 -14.03
C VAL A 293 -7.45 -9.93 -14.48
N GLY A 294 -7.62 -11.25 -14.48
CA GLY A 294 -6.65 -12.18 -15.06
C GLY A 294 -6.27 -11.79 -16.50
N ARG A 295 -7.26 -11.40 -17.30
CA ARG A 295 -7.07 -10.95 -18.69
C ARG A 295 -6.43 -9.57 -18.84
N CYS A 296 -6.23 -8.83 -17.73
CA CYS A 296 -5.74 -7.44 -17.72
C CYS A 296 -4.32 -7.29 -17.13
N GLN A 297 -3.51 -8.37 -17.10
CA GLN A 297 -2.20 -8.33 -16.44
C GLN A 297 -1.17 -7.42 -17.15
N GLU A 298 -1.37 -7.13 -18.43
CA GLU A 298 -0.41 -6.37 -19.25
C GLU A 298 -0.84 -4.89 -19.44
N VAL A 299 -1.92 -4.45 -18.79
CA VAL A 299 -2.45 -3.09 -18.93
C VAL A 299 -2.55 -2.39 -17.58
N THR A 300 -2.55 -1.05 -17.63
CA THR A 300 -2.82 -0.20 -16.46
C THR A 300 -3.81 0.90 -16.85
N SER A 301 -4.39 1.57 -15.86
CA SER A 301 -5.03 2.86 -16.06
C SER A 301 -4.02 3.91 -16.54
N ASP A 302 -4.48 5.09 -16.93
CA ASP A 302 -3.56 6.19 -17.29
C ASP A 302 -2.87 6.75 -16.03
N LEU A 303 -1.74 6.16 -15.68
CA LEU A 303 -0.96 6.53 -14.50
C LEU A 303 -0.13 7.82 -14.71
N SER A 304 -0.02 8.34 -15.94
CA SER A 304 0.72 9.56 -16.27
C SER A 304 0.14 10.82 -15.61
N VAL A 305 -1.16 10.80 -15.33
CA VAL A 305 -1.86 11.85 -14.57
C VAL A 305 -1.22 12.05 -13.20
N TYR A 306 -0.79 10.98 -12.54
CA TYR A 306 -0.17 11.08 -11.21
C TYR A 306 1.22 11.70 -11.26
N GLU A 307 2.02 11.41 -12.30
CA GLU A 307 3.31 12.06 -12.49
C GLU A 307 3.16 13.57 -12.77
N THR A 308 2.17 13.94 -13.57
CA THR A 308 1.81 15.35 -13.83
C THR A 308 1.43 16.07 -12.52
N ASN A 309 0.57 15.48 -11.71
CA ASN A 309 0.13 16.05 -10.44
C ASN A 309 1.28 16.14 -9.43
N MET A 310 2.14 15.12 -9.38
CA MET A 310 3.33 15.11 -8.54
C MET A 310 4.27 16.26 -8.89
N ASN A 311 4.58 16.46 -10.16
CA ASN A 311 5.45 17.54 -10.62
C ASN A 311 4.88 18.91 -10.22
N LEU A 312 3.59 19.17 -10.47
CA LEU A 312 2.94 20.43 -10.09
C LEU A 312 3.06 20.72 -8.59
N LEU A 313 2.81 19.71 -7.74
CA LEU A 313 2.88 19.90 -6.30
C LEU A 313 4.32 19.99 -5.78
N TYR A 314 5.21 19.12 -6.27
CA TYR A 314 6.61 19.12 -5.87
C TYR A 314 7.29 20.47 -6.18
N ASP A 315 7.13 20.96 -7.41
CA ASP A 315 7.69 22.25 -7.84
C ASP A 315 7.14 23.39 -6.99
N LYS A 316 5.82 23.43 -6.77
CA LYS A 316 5.18 24.47 -5.96
C LYS A 316 5.62 24.43 -4.49
N LEU A 317 5.64 23.24 -3.86
CA LEU A 317 6.06 23.09 -2.47
C LEU A 317 7.53 23.50 -2.30
N THR A 318 8.40 23.12 -3.24
CA THR A 318 9.82 23.54 -3.25
C THR A 318 9.97 25.04 -3.41
N GLU A 319 9.25 25.66 -4.35
CA GLU A 319 9.20 27.11 -4.55
C GLU A 319 8.78 27.86 -3.26
N LEU A 320 7.83 27.29 -2.53
CA LEU A 320 7.32 27.84 -1.29
C LEU A 320 8.25 27.60 -0.08
N GLY A 321 9.32 26.83 -0.25
CA GLY A 321 10.35 26.56 0.77
C GLY A 321 10.02 25.38 1.71
N PHE A 322 9.12 24.50 1.33
CA PHE A 322 8.92 23.26 2.08
C PHE A 322 10.10 22.30 1.88
N GLU A 323 10.51 21.65 2.96
CA GLU A 323 11.41 20.50 2.91
C GLU A 323 10.59 19.27 2.47
N VAL A 324 10.89 18.71 1.31
CA VAL A 324 10.14 17.59 0.73
C VAL A 324 11.04 16.72 -0.12
N GLU A 325 10.99 15.40 0.12
CA GLU A 325 11.62 14.41 -0.75
C GLU A 325 10.78 14.24 -2.02
N ARG A 326 11.44 14.20 -3.20
CA ARG A 326 10.73 14.00 -4.46
C ARG A 326 10.21 12.57 -4.53
N PRO A 327 8.89 12.35 -4.68
CA PRO A 327 8.34 11.02 -4.85
C PRO A 327 8.91 10.29 -6.07
N GLY A 328 9.34 9.06 -5.88
CA GLY A 328 9.76 8.17 -6.98
C GLY A 328 8.61 7.31 -7.52
N GLY A 329 7.49 7.28 -6.81
CA GLY A 329 6.28 6.52 -7.16
C GLY A 329 5.11 6.86 -6.25
N THR A 330 4.05 6.07 -6.30
CA THR A 330 2.76 6.27 -5.63
C THR A 330 1.99 7.48 -6.16
N PHE A 331 1.03 7.95 -5.41
CA PHE A 331 0.35 9.23 -5.60
C PHE A 331 0.29 10.02 -4.27
N TYR A 332 1.37 9.90 -3.47
CA TYR A 332 1.54 10.66 -2.23
C TYR A 332 2.81 11.49 -2.27
N ILE A 333 2.74 12.66 -1.64
CA ILE A 333 3.88 13.53 -1.35
C ILE A 333 3.84 13.91 0.13
N PHE A 334 5.01 14.01 0.77
CA PHE A 334 5.15 14.04 2.21
C PHE A 334 6.08 15.19 2.66
N PRO A 335 5.67 16.45 2.50
CA PRO A 335 6.44 17.60 2.95
C PRO A 335 6.45 17.73 4.47
N LYS A 336 7.54 18.28 4.99
CA LYS A 336 7.62 18.74 6.37
C LYS A 336 6.69 19.94 6.56
N ALA A 337 5.92 19.93 7.63
CA ALA A 337 5.06 21.07 7.98
C ALA A 337 5.90 22.32 8.32
N LEU A 338 5.34 23.49 8.11
CA LEU A 338 6.03 24.78 8.43
C LEU A 338 5.99 25.12 9.93
N GLU A 339 5.46 24.23 10.75
CA GLU A 339 5.52 24.26 12.21
C GLU A 339 5.69 22.83 12.76
N GLU A 340 6.08 22.72 14.04
CA GLU A 340 6.38 21.41 14.63
C GLU A 340 5.14 20.52 14.79
N ASP A 341 3.98 21.12 15.10
CA ASP A 341 2.71 20.41 15.23
C ASP A 341 2.01 20.27 13.88
N ALA A 342 2.16 19.11 13.25
CA ALA A 342 1.50 18.80 11.98
C ALA A 342 -0.04 18.86 12.08
N ASN A 343 -0.63 18.61 13.26
CA ASN A 343 -2.08 18.73 13.44
C ASN A 343 -2.52 20.20 13.41
N ALA A 344 -1.78 21.10 14.09
CA ALA A 344 -2.03 22.53 14.04
C ALA A 344 -1.87 23.07 12.61
N PHE A 345 -0.81 22.62 11.90
CA PHE A 345 -0.61 22.96 10.50
C PHE A 345 -1.78 22.52 9.62
N CYS A 346 -2.29 21.29 9.78
CA CYS A 346 -3.46 20.81 9.05
C CYS A 346 -4.75 21.58 9.39
N GLN A 347 -4.92 22.01 10.65
CA GLN A 347 -6.04 22.88 11.01
C GLN A 347 -5.93 24.25 10.32
N LYS A 348 -4.73 24.84 10.28
CA LYS A 348 -4.48 26.08 9.56
C LYS A 348 -4.72 25.95 8.05
N ALA A 349 -4.33 24.82 7.46
CA ALA A 349 -4.59 24.53 6.04
C ALA A 349 -6.09 24.53 5.69
N ARG A 350 -6.97 24.09 6.61
CA ARG A 350 -8.43 24.09 6.43
C ARG A 350 -9.02 25.51 6.28
N GLU A 351 -8.36 26.54 6.80
CA GLU A 351 -8.79 27.94 6.58
C GLU A 351 -8.70 28.36 5.12
N PHE A 352 -7.92 27.62 4.33
CA PHE A 352 -7.74 27.79 2.88
C PHE A 352 -8.39 26.67 2.06
N ASP A 353 -9.31 25.89 2.67
CA ASP A 353 -9.99 24.74 2.09
C ASP A 353 -9.02 23.63 1.57
N LEU A 354 -7.79 23.58 2.12
CA LEU A 354 -6.80 22.53 1.91
C LEU A 354 -6.94 21.45 2.98
N LEU A 355 -7.21 20.20 2.57
CA LEU A 355 -7.37 19.08 3.48
C LEU A 355 -6.16 18.15 3.37
N LEU A 356 -5.30 18.20 4.38
CA LEU A 356 -4.06 17.47 4.49
C LEU A 356 -4.17 16.44 5.62
N VAL A 357 -3.30 15.43 5.64
CA VAL A 357 -3.27 14.41 6.70
C VAL A 357 -2.00 14.58 7.52
N PRO A 358 -2.09 14.84 8.83
CA PRO A 358 -0.92 14.93 9.70
C PRO A 358 -0.22 13.57 9.86
N SER A 359 1.09 13.61 10.06
CA SER A 359 1.95 12.43 9.98
C SER A 359 2.00 11.55 11.23
N ASP A 360 1.43 11.98 12.35
CA ASP A 360 1.54 11.27 13.63
C ASP A 360 1.11 9.81 13.55
N SER A 361 0.00 9.54 12.83
CA SER A 361 -0.50 8.17 12.64
C SER A 361 0.39 7.28 11.78
N PHE A 362 1.33 7.88 11.02
CA PHE A 362 2.32 7.14 10.22
C PHE A 362 3.63 6.86 10.98
N GLY A 363 3.69 7.21 12.28
CA GLY A 363 4.86 6.98 13.14
C GLY A 363 5.98 8.03 13.00
N VAL A 364 5.70 9.20 12.43
CA VAL A 364 6.64 10.33 12.28
C VAL A 364 5.92 11.62 12.65
N LYS A 365 6.61 12.57 13.27
CA LYS A 365 6.06 13.89 13.62
C LYS A 365 6.54 14.98 12.68
N GLY A 366 5.74 16.03 12.54
CA GLY A 366 6.13 17.26 11.85
C GLY A 366 6.05 17.21 10.33
N TYR A 367 5.38 16.20 9.75
CA TYR A 367 5.14 16.06 8.30
C TYR A 367 3.64 16.03 8.01
N VAL A 368 3.29 16.21 6.74
CA VAL A 368 1.91 16.07 6.27
C VAL A 368 1.88 15.27 4.97
N ARG A 369 0.85 14.45 4.79
CA ARG A 369 0.63 13.70 3.55
C ARG A 369 -0.39 14.39 2.67
N LEU A 370 -0.06 14.55 1.40
CA LEU A 370 -0.98 14.91 0.32
C LEU A 370 -1.16 13.72 -0.63
N ALA A 371 -2.40 13.29 -0.83
CA ALA A 371 -2.76 12.29 -1.84
C ALA A 371 -3.17 13.01 -3.13
N TYR A 372 -2.29 13.04 -4.13
CA TYR A 372 -2.52 13.78 -5.38
C TYR A 372 -3.23 12.97 -6.48
N CYS A 373 -3.90 11.89 -6.12
CA CYS A 373 -4.76 11.13 -7.02
C CYS A 373 -6.13 11.81 -7.20
N ILE A 374 -6.12 13.08 -7.55
CA ILE A 374 -7.27 13.92 -7.85
C ILE A 374 -7.13 14.50 -9.26
N ASP A 375 -8.18 15.14 -9.74
CA ASP A 375 -8.16 15.82 -11.05
C ASP A 375 -7.06 16.89 -11.15
N THR A 376 -6.32 16.91 -12.28
CA THR A 376 -5.18 17.82 -12.49
C THR A 376 -5.56 19.29 -12.43
N GLU A 377 -6.75 19.65 -12.95
CA GLU A 377 -7.22 21.04 -12.87
C GLU A 377 -7.54 21.45 -11.43
N LYS A 378 -7.96 20.49 -10.61
CA LYS A 378 -8.15 20.72 -9.16
C LYS A 378 -6.80 20.91 -8.46
N VAL A 379 -5.76 20.16 -8.83
CA VAL A 379 -4.39 20.41 -8.33
C VAL A 379 -3.94 21.83 -8.69
N LYS A 380 -4.06 22.24 -9.96
CA LYS A 380 -3.69 23.59 -10.39
C LYS A 380 -4.41 24.67 -9.60
N ARG A 381 -5.73 24.53 -9.39
CA ARG A 381 -6.53 25.50 -8.61
C ARG A 381 -6.17 25.55 -7.12
N SER A 382 -5.58 24.48 -6.57
CA SER A 382 -5.15 24.45 -5.17
C SER A 382 -3.83 25.19 -4.94
N LEU A 383 -3.00 25.43 -5.96
CA LEU A 383 -1.68 26.05 -5.79
C LEU A 383 -1.73 27.43 -5.14
N PRO A 384 -2.67 28.34 -5.49
CA PRO A 384 -2.83 29.61 -4.78
C PRO A 384 -3.22 29.45 -3.31
N ALA A 385 -3.92 28.38 -2.94
CA ALA A 385 -4.25 28.11 -1.54
C ALA A 385 -3.01 27.66 -0.75
N LEU A 386 -2.12 26.86 -1.36
CA LEU A 386 -0.81 26.52 -0.79
C LEU A 386 0.08 27.77 -0.60
N GLU A 387 0.06 28.72 -1.54
CA GLU A 387 0.77 30.00 -1.42
C GLU A 387 0.28 30.80 -0.20
N LYS A 388 -1.05 30.92 -0.04
CA LYS A 388 -1.66 31.60 1.11
C LYS A 388 -1.30 30.92 2.44
N LEU A 389 -1.35 29.57 2.46
CA LEU A 389 -0.95 28.78 3.63
C LEU A 389 0.51 29.07 3.99
N ALA A 390 1.43 28.97 3.02
CA ALA A 390 2.85 29.23 3.25
C ALA A 390 3.11 30.70 3.70
N ALA A 391 2.40 31.67 3.10
CA ALA A 391 2.50 33.08 3.48
C ALA A 391 2.08 33.33 4.93
N ALA A 392 1.13 32.55 5.47
CA ALA A 392 0.69 32.66 6.86
C ALA A 392 1.79 32.32 7.88
N TYR A 393 2.86 31.62 7.47
CA TYR A 393 4.04 31.24 8.27
C TYR A 393 5.29 32.09 7.99
N ARG A 394 5.26 32.93 6.95
CA ARG A 394 6.34 33.89 6.69
C ARG A 394 6.13 35.11 7.58
N LYS A 395 7.05 35.34 8.50
CA LYS A 395 7.10 36.57 9.31
C LYS A 395 7.70 37.75 8.54
#